data_13225b90d4753924cfd11bb6e129e6be
#
_entry.id   13225b90d4753924cfd11bb6e129e6be
#
_cell.length_a   1.000
_cell.length_b   1.000
_cell.length_c   1.000
_cell.angle_alpha   90.00
_cell.angle_beta   90.00
_cell.angle_gamma   90.00
#
_symmetry.space_group_name_H-M   'P 1'
#
loop_
_entity.id
_entity.type
_entity.pdbx_description
1 polymer ?
#
loop_
_entity_poly.entity_id
_entity_poly.type
_entity_poly.pdbx_seq_one_letter_code
_entity_poly.pdbx_strand_id
1 'polypeptide(L)'
;KEKLQGHNVQFETKKSEGVRLTGHEIPKRHLFVNVLLQNIAPDNFFDWLKDNNYRPNHFIDLLKNFDYEEPLKVLYQKIQNVIRKRHLNISDKELQEFLVLIAIFIKRHSYINDQEDILKLTIQDSNTDYEDHFRQDILKILEVDFKIQLYDNERDYFHWMIHLYVGRSHYELNQQISAFQNLDHISSLINEIEKKFHFPFSEDKNLAENLLLHINMAMERIQSGITVTNPMLEDIYQSDPKLYEIVKESFRNIFQPIKIPEDEIGYIVIYFIASMDYLSKNSISVLVVCSTGIGSSKMLRSRLEREFS
;
A
#
# COMPACT_ATOMS: atom_id res chain seq x y z
N LYS A 1 7.02 -21.21 -2.23
CA LYS A 1 6.94 -21.24 -0.73
C LYS A 1 7.48 -19.94 -0.13
N GLU A 2 8.56 -19.37 -0.64
CA GLU A 2 9.15 -18.12 -0.14
C GLU A 2 8.21 -16.91 -0.27
N LYS A 3 7.42 -16.84 -1.35
CA LYS A 3 6.48 -15.73 -1.60
C LYS A 3 5.26 -15.66 -0.65
N LEU A 4 5.07 -16.63 0.24
CA LEU A 4 3.96 -16.66 1.20
C LEU A 4 4.39 -16.34 2.63
N GLN A 5 5.70 -16.18 2.86
CA GLN A 5 6.21 -15.77 4.17
C GLN A 5 5.72 -14.34 4.44
N GLY A 6 4.88 -14.18 5.46
CA GLY A 6 4.31 -12.91 5.86
C GLY A 6 2.82 -12.69 5.57
N HIS A 7 2.20 -13.50 4.70
CA HIS A 7 0.79 -13.31 4.32
C HIS A 7 -0.25 -14.00 5.21
N ASN A 8 0.14 -14.67 6.29
CA ASN A 8 -0.76 -15.47 7.16
C ASN A 8 -1.66 -16.46 6.40
N VAL A 9 -1.19 -16.97 5.27
CA VAL A 9 -1.84 -17.98 4.45
C VAL A 9 -0.88 -19.14 4.19
N GLN A 10 -1.44 -20.35 4.01
CA GLN A 10 -0.67 -21.59 3.84
C GLN A 10 -1.18 -22.38 2.66
N PHE A 11 -0.26 -23.11 1.98
CA PHE A 11 -0.61 -24.11 1.00
C PHE A 11 -0.79 -25.48 1.67
N GLU A 12 -1.96 -26.04 1.53
CA GLU A 12 -2.26 -27.44 1.86
C GLU A 12 -2.29 -28.26 0.58
N THR A 13 -1.54 -29.35 0.55
CA THR A 13 -1.53 -30.29 -0.58
C THR A 13 -2.19 -31.58 -0.16
N LYS A 14 -3.29 -31.96 -0.80
CA LYS A 14 -3.93 -33.26 -0.62
C LYS A 14 -3.80 -34.09 -1.89
N LYS A 15 -3.38 -35.35 -1.76
CA LYS A 15 -3.07 -36.24 -2.89
C LYS A 15 -4.21 -36.40 -3.92
N SER A 16 -5.48 -36.23 -3.50
CA SER A 16 -6.65 -36.41 -4.38
C SER A 16 -7.35 -35.10 -4.74
N GLU A 17 -7.03 -33.96 -4.09
CA GLU A 17 -7.75 -32.69 -4.21
C GLU A 17 -6.88 -31.56 -4.79
N GLY A 18 -5.56 -31.80 -4.97
CA GLY A 18 -4.63 -30.81 -5.49
C GLY A 18 -4.07 -29.89 -4.39
N VAL A 19 -3.88 -28.60 -4.73
CA VAL A 19 -3.33 -27.59 -3.83
C VAL A 19 -4.43 -26.61 -3.43
N ARG A 20 -4.59 -26.41 -2.13
CA ARG A 20 -5.56 -25.45 -1.56
C ARG A 20 -4.80 -24.36 -0.80
N LEU A 21 -5.27 -23.12 -0.94
CA LEU A 21 -4.82 -21.99 -0.13
C LEU A 21 -5.73 -21.85 1.09
N THR A 22 -5.15 -21.95 2.30
CA THR A 22 -5.84 -21.83 3.59
C THR A 22 -5.39 -20.56 4.33
N GLY A 23 -6.19 -20.09 5.29
CA GLY A 23 -5.98 -18.84 6.03
C GLY A 23 -7.20 -17.92 5.97
N HIS A 24 -7.10 -16.73 6.58
CA HIS A 24 -8.16 -15.73 6.55
C HIS A 24 -8.41 -15.15 5.17
N GLU A 25 -9.63 -14.71 4.91
CA GLU A 25 -10.03 -14.24 3.57
C GLU A 25 -9.31 -12.94 3.14
N ILE A 26 -9.16 -11.98 4.05
CA ILE A 26 -8.48 -10.70 3.74
C ILE A 26 -7.03 -10.91 3.30
N PRO A 27 -6.17 -11.62 4.05
CA PRO A 27 -4.82 -11.95 3.59
C PRO A 27 -4.79 -12.69 2.24
N LYS A 28 -5.74 -13.59 1.98
CA LYS A 28 -5.85 -14.27 0.66
C LYS A 28 -6.12 -13.27 -0.46
N ARG A 29 -7.04 -12.31 -0.28
CA ARG A 29 -7.35 -11.28 -1.27
C ARG A 29 -6.13 -10.42 -1.58
N HIS A 30 -5.42 -9.95 -0.55
CA HIS A 30 -4.20 -9.17 -0.73
C HIS A 30 -3.07 -9.97 -1.38
N LEU A 31 -2.91 -11.26 -1.04
CA LEU A 31 -1.98 -12.13 -1.74
C LEU A 31 -2.33 -12.23 -3.24
N PHE A 32 -3.62 -12.35 -3.59
CA PHE A 32 -4.06 -12.36 -4.98
C PHE A 32 -3.70 -11.06 -5.70
N VAL A 33 -3.95 -9.90 -5.07
CA VAL A 33 -3.54 -8.59 -5.61
C VAL A 33 -2.04 -8.57 -5.89
N ASN A 34 -1.23 -8.91 -4.90
CA ASN A 34 0.23 -8.89 -5.03
C ASN A 34 0.74 -9.82 -6.14
N VAL A 35 0.20 -11.05 -6.22
CA VAL A 35 0.59 -12.00 -7.27
C VAL A 35 0.19 -11.51 -8.66
N LEU A 36 -1.02 -10.96 -8.81
CA LEU A 36 -1.50 -10.47 -10.09
C LEU A 36 -0.76 -9.23 -10.57
N LEU A 37 -0.46 -8.29 -9.65
CA LEU A 37 0.12 -7.00 -10.02
C LEU A 37 1.65 -6.93 -9.91
N GLN A 38 2.30 -7.98 -9.45
CA GLN A 38 3.76 -8.02 -9.25
C GLN A 38 4.56 -7.65 -10.50
N ASN A 39 4.00 -7.86 -11.69
CA ASN A 39 4.67 -7.63 -12.97
C ASN A 39 3.82 -6.78 -13.94
N ILE A 40 2.86 -6.02 -13.44
CA ILE A 40 2.05 -5.10 -14.23
C ILE A 40 2.33 -3.68 -13.75
N ALA A 41 3.08 -2.91 -14.54
CA ALA A 41 3.24 -1.49 -14.27
C ALA A 41 1.88 -0.77 -14.34
N PRO A 42 1.60 0.24 -13.49
CA PRO A 42 0.34 0.98 -13.49
C PRO A 42 -0.02 1.54 -14.87
N ASP A 43 0.91 2.12 -15.61
CA ASP A 43 0.68 2.67 -16.94
C ASP A 43 0.12 1.60 -17.89
N ASN A 44 0.75 0.43 -17.94
CA ASN A 44 0.30 -0.70 -18.76
C ASN A 44 -1.10 -1.20 -18.38
N PHE A 45 -1.41 -1.18 -17.09
CA PHE A 45 -2.72 -1.57 -16.57
C PHE A 45 -3.81 -0.58 -16.99
N PHE A 46 -3.55 0.73 -16.84
CA PHE A 46 -4.53 1.74 -17.21
C PHE A 46 -4.69 1.90 -18.72
N ASP A 47 -3.63 1.72 -19.49
CA ASP A 47 -3.72 1.72 -20.96
C ASP A 47 -4.57 0.54 -21.45
N TRP A 48 -4.39 -0.64 -20.86
CA TRP A 48 -5.28 -1.78 -21.13
C TRP A 48 -6.75 -1.51 -20.79
N LEU A 49 -7.04 -0.86 -19.65
CA LEU A 49 -8.42 -0.54 -19.29
C LEU A 49 -9.07 0.50 -20.20
N LYS A 50 -8.27 1.39 -20.81
CA LYS A 50 -8.74 2.44 -21.73
C LYS A 50 -8.86 1.98 -23.17
N ASP A 51 -7.97 1.09 -23.61
CA ASP A 51 -7.88 0.66 -25.02
C ASP A 51 -8.15 -0.83 -25.17
N ASN A 52 -9.27 -1.17 -25.83
CA ASN A 52 -9.65 -2.55 -26.12
C ASN A 52 -8.67 -3.27 -27.07
N ASN A 53 -7.85 -2.54 -27.83
CA ASN A 53 -6.86 -3.08 -28.77
C ASN A 53 -5.47 -3.20 -28.14
N TYR A 54 -5.31 -2.82 -26.86
CA TYR A 54 -4.05 -2.96 -26.15
C TYR A 54 -3.58 -4.42 -26.16
N ARG A 55 -2.32 -4.66 -26.55
CA ARG A 55 -1.72 -6.01 -26.50
C ARG A 55 -1.26 -6.31 -25.08
N PRO A 56 -2.02 -7.14 -24.35
CA PRO A 56 -1.72 -7.40 -22.95
C PRO A 56 -0.42 -8.21 -22.80
N ASN A 57 0.23 -8.03 -21.68
CA ASN A 57 1.23 -8.96 -21.22
C ASN A 57 0.56 -10.20 -20.57
N HIS A 58 1.35 -11.23 -20.28
CA HIS A 58 0.84 -12.49 -19.70
C HIS A 58 -0.01 -12.30 -18.42
N PHE A 59 0.29 -11.30 -17.59
CA PHE A 59 -0.46 -11.05 -16.34
C PHE A 59 -1.82 -10.39 -16.58
N ILE A 60 -1.92 -9.53 -17.58
CA ILE A 60 -3.21 -8.99 -18.04
C ILE A 60 -4.07 -10.12 -18.64
N ASP A 61 -3.46 -11.06 -19.36
CA ASP A 61 -4.15 -12.24 -19.84
C ASP A 61 -4.70 -13.12 -18.70
N LEU A 62 -3.99 -13.20 -17.56
CA LEU A 62 -4.54 -13.85 -16.35
C LEU A 62 -5.80 -13.15 -15.85
N LEU A 63 -5.81 -11.81 -15.77
CA LEU A 63 -7.00 -11.05 -15.36
C LEU A 63 -8.18 -11.32 -16.32
N LYS A 64 -7.93 -11.40 -17.62
CA LYS A 64 -8.95 -11.77 -18.60
C LYS A 64 -9.45 -13.20 -18.43
N ASN A 65 -8.54 -14.16 -18.27
CA ASN A 65 -8.87 -15.58 -18.12
C ASN A 65 -9.68 -15.86 -16.83
N PHE A 66 -9.54 -15.02 -15.79
CA PHE A 66 -10.33 -15.08 -14.59
C PHE A 66 -11.57 -14.15 -14.60
N ASP A 67 -11.96 -13.65 -15.79
CA ASP A 67 -13.12 -12.77 -15.99
C ASP A 67 -13.10 -11.49 -15.15
N TYR A 68 -11.93 -10.89 -14.92
CA TYR A 68 -11.81 -9.61 -14.21
C TYR A 68 -11.91 -8.40 -15.13
N GLU A 69 -11.87 -8.57 -16.46
CA GLU A 69 -11.81 -7.45 -17.42
C GLU A 69 -13.03 -6.52 -17.30
N GLU A 70 -14.24 -7.08 -17.41
CA GLU A 70 -15.46 -6.28 -17.36
C GLU A 70 -15.67 -5.59 -15.98
N PRO A 71 -15.55 -6.31 -14.84
CA PRO A 71 -15.61 -5.64 -13.54
C PRO A 71 -14.60 -4.51 -13.37
N LEU A 72 -13.35 -4.69 -13.81
CA LEU A 72 -12.30 -3.68 -13.71
C LEU A 72 -12.59 -2.45 -14.57
N LYS A 73 -13.09 -2.62 -15.81
CA LYS A 73 -13.47 -1.50 -16.69
C LYS A 73 -14.59 -0.67 -16.08
N VAL A 74 -15.64 -1.33 -15.59
CA VAL A 74 -16.76 -0.65 -14.92
C VAL A 74 -16.29 0.08 -13.65
N LEU A 75 -15.52 -0.57 -12.79
CA LEU A 75 -14.96 0.03 -11.58
C LEU A 75 -14.09 1.24 -11.91
N TYR A 76 -13.18 1.11 -12.87
CA TYR A 76 -12.28 2.18 -13.26
C TYR A 76 -13.04 3.43 -13.68
N GLN A 77 -14.05 3.31 -14.55
CA GLN A 77 -14.86 4.43 -15.01
C GLN A 77 -15.63 5.10 -13.84
N LYS A 78 -16.26 4.30 -12.99
CA LYS A 78 -17.06 4.78 -11.87
C LYS A 78 -16.20 5.44 -10.80
N ILE A 79 -15.12 4.77 -10.39
CA ILE A 79 -14.22 5.26 -9.33
C ILE A 79 -13.46 6.51 -9.78
N GLN A 80 -13.01 6.58 -11.03
CA GLN A 80 -12.42 7.81 -11.58
C GLN A 80 -13.37 9.01 -11.51
N ASN A 81 -14.67 8.80 -11.76
CA ASN A 81 -15.64 9.87 -11.62
C ASN A 81 -15.79 10.32 -10.16
N VAL A 82 -15.77 9.38 -9.22
CA VAL A 82 -15.81 9.70 -7.78
C VAL A 82 -14.55 10.46 -7.37
N ILE A 83 -13.36 9.99 -7.77
CA ILE A 83 -12.07 10.64 -7.50
C ILE A 83 -12.08 12.08 -7.98
N ARG A 84 -12.49 12.33 -9.23
CA ARG A 84 -12.59 13.69 -9.80
C ARG A 84 -13.60 14.56 -9.05
N LYS A 85 -14.79 14.03 -8.75
CA LYS A 85 -15.84 14.74 -8.03
C LYS A 85 -15.41 15.14 -6.62
N ARG A 86 -14.59 14.30 -5.98
CA ARG A 86 -14.15 14.47 -4.60
C ARG A 86 -12.75 15.12 -4.49
N HIS A 87 -12.10 15.42 -5.62
CA HIS A 87 -10.74 15.99 -5.66
C HIS A 87 -9.71 15.15 -4.89
N LEU A 88 -9.81 13.81 -5.01
CA LEU A 88 -8.92 12.86 -4.36
C LEU A 88 -7.55 12.81 -5.00
N ASN A 89 -6.50 12.71 -4.19
CA ASN A 89 -5.14 12.49 -4.65
C ASN A 89 -4.71 11.06 -4.32
N ILE A 90 -4.89 10.15 -5.25
CA ILE A 90 -4.52 8.72 -5.14
C ILE A 90 -3.46 8.47 -6.21
N SER A 91 -2.34 7.83 -5.85
CA SER A 91 -1.33 7.46 -6.85
C SER A 91 -1.87 6.37 -7.79
N ASP A 92 -1.33 6.30 -9.01
CA ASP A 92 -1.73 5.30 -9.98
C ASP A 92 -1.54 3.87 -9.46
N LYS A 93 -0.46 3.61 -8.71
CA LYS A 93 -0.24 2.31 -8.08
C LYS A 93 -1.32 1.98 -7.04
N GLU A 94 -1.65 2.91 -6.17
CA GLU A 94 -2.70 2.72 -5.15
C GLU A 94 -4.07 2.52 -5.80
N LEU A 95 -4.38 3.28 -6.85
CA LEU A 95 -5.62 3.11 -7.61
C LEU A 95 -5.66 1.75 -8.31
N GLN A 96 -4.57 1.28 -8.89
CA GLN A 96 -4.46 -0.04 -9.50
C GLN A 96 -4.74 -1.14 -8.47
N GLU A 97 -4.07 -1.10 -7.32
CA GLU A 97 -4.25 -2.07 -6.22
C GLU A 97 -5.69 -2.05 -5.70
N PHE A 98 -6.24 -0.87 -5.48
CA PHE A 98 -7.61 -0.67 -5.01
C PHE A 98 -8.65 -1.26 -5.99
N LEU A 99 -8.53 -0.97 -7.29
CA LEU A 99 -9.42 -1.50 -8.31
C LEU A 99 -9.39 -3.03 -8.38
N VAL A 100 -8.19 -3.62 -8.37
CA VAL A 100 -8.02 -5.08 -8.41
C VAL A 100 -8.56 -5.72 -7.14
N LEU A 101 -8.32 -5.12 -5.97
CA LEU A 101 -8.83 -5.63 -4.71
C LEU A 101 -10.37 -5.64 -4.67
N ILE A 102 -11.02 -4.55 -5.13
CA ILE A 102 -12.49 -4.51 -5.24
C ILE A 102 -13.00 -5.54 -6.25
N ALA A 103 -12.33 -5.70 -7.39
CA ALA A 103 -12.73 -6.69 -8.39
C ALA A 103 -12.62 -8.13 -7.85
N ILE A 104 -11.56 -8.42 -7.10
CA ILE A 104 -11.40 -9.72 -6.39
C ILE A 104 -12.52 -9.88 -5.35
N PHE A 105 -12.82 -8.85 -4.59
CA PHE A 105 -13.92 -8.88 -3.63
C PHE A 105 -15.25 -9.20 -4.31
N ILE A 106 -15.60 -8.53 -5.40
CA ILE A 106 -16.83 -8.77 -6.18
C ILE A 106 -16.93 -10.24 -6.59
N LYS A 107 -15.86 -10.82 -7.11
CA LYS A 107 -15.83 -12.21 -7.55
C LYS A 107 -15.90 -13.21 -6.39
N ARG A 108 -15.29 -12.85 -5.26
CA ARG A 108 -15.21 -13.75 -4.08
C ARG A 108 -16.36 -13.57 -3.10
N HIS A 109 -17.17 -12.52 -3.23
CA HIS A 109 -18.35 -12.31 -2.41
C HIS A 109 -19.32 -13.50 -2.48
N SER A 110 -19.53 -14.07 -3.66
CA SER A 110 -20.39 -15.23 -3.86
C SER A 110 -19.86 -16.53 -3.23
N TYR A 111 -18.59 -16.57 -2.83
CA TYR A 111 -17.96 -17.74 -2.21
C TYR A 111 -17.87 -17.65 -0.68
N ILE A 112 -18.23 -16.50 -0.10
CA ILE A 112 -18.22 -16.30 1.35
C ILE A 112 -19.54 -16.82 1.90
N ASN A 113 -19.53 -18.08 2.35
CA ASN A 113 -20.69 -18.67 3.03
C ASN A 113 -20.64 -18.50 4.56
N ASP A 114 -19.51 -18.10 5.14
CA ASP A 114 -19.30 -17.95 6.56
C ASP A 114 -18.74 -16.58 6.93
N GLN A 115 -19.51 -15.81 7.72
CA GLN A 115 -19.13 -14.52 8.29
C GLN A 115 -17.89 -14.62 9.20
N GLU A 116 -17.54 -15.84 9.66
CA GLU A 116 -16.41 -16.08 10.56
C GLU A 116 -15.03 -15.96 9.88
N ASP A 117 -14.97 -16.08 8.54
CA ASP A 117 -13.72 -16.02 7.76
C ASP A 117 -13.18 -14.59 7.55
N ILE A 118 -13.95 -13.56 7.87
CA ILE A 118 -13.49 -12.18 7.74
C ILE A 118 -12.88 -11.72 9.06
N LEU A 119 -11.62 -11.30 8.99
CA LEU A 119 -10.90 -10.77 10.13
C LEU A 119 -11.66 -9.57 10.72
N LYS A 120 -11.94 -9.57 12.02
CA LYS A 120 -12.48 -8.38 12.69
C LYS A 120 -11.41 -7.31 12.74
N LEU A 121 -11.56 -6.30 11.92
CA LEU A 121 -10.69 -5.14 11.89
C LEU A 121 -11.13 -4.17 12.98
N THR A 122 -10.20 -3.79 13.85
CA THR A 122 -10.45 -2.71 14.81
C THR A 122 -10.16 -1.39 14.08
N ILE A 123 -11.20 -0.71 13.65
CA ILE A 123 -11.08 0.62 13.07
C ILE A 123 -11.12 1.60 14.25
N GLN A 124 -10.04 2.34 14.46
CA GLN A 124 -10.09 3.47 15.36
C GLN A 124 -10.92 4.57 14.68
N ASP A 125 -11.84 5.19 15.42
CA ASP A 125 -12.78 6.21 14.94
C ASP A 125 -12.09 7.51 14.48
N SER A 126 -11.33 7.44 13.40
CA SER A 126 -10.72 8.59 12.74
C SER A 126 -11.47 8.97 11.46
N ASN A 127 -12.81 8.82 11.46
CA ASN A 127 -13.62 9.13 10.30
C ASN A 127 -13.61 10.63 10.00
N THR A 128 -13.06 11.02 8.87
CA THR A 128 -13.34 12.32 8.28
C THR A 128 -14.65 12.23 7.48
N ASP A 129 -15.48 13.28 7.50
CA ASP A 129 -16.69 13.37 6.67
C ASP A 129 -16.44 13.02 5.19
N TYR A 130 -15.22 13.22 4.77
CA TYR A 130 -14.74 13.02 3.42
C TYR A 130 -14.55 11.52 3.07
N GLU A 131 -13.91 10.74 3.94
CA GLU A 131 -13.77 9.28 3.77
C GLU A 131 -15.13 8.60 3.79
N ASP A 132 -16.04 9.07 4.63
CA ASP A 132 -17.40 8.57 4.70
C ASP A 132 -18.18 8.78 3.41
N HIS A 133 -18.04 9.94 2.79
CA HIS A 133 -18.70 10.21 1.52
C HIS A 133 -18.10 9.37 0.37
N PHE A 134 -16.78 9.20 0.33
CA PHE A 134 -16.16 8.33 -0.68
C PHE A 134 -16.58 6.89 -0.48
N ARG A 135 -16.58 6.41 0.76
CA ARG A 135 -17.06 5.07 1.12
C ARG A 135 -18.49 4.83 0.66
N GLN A 136 -19.39 5.78 0.91
CA GLN A 136 -20.79 5.70 0.47
C GLN A 136 -20.89 5.63 -1.05
N ASP A 137 -20.10 6.44 -1.79
CA ASP A 137 -20.08 6.38 -3.25
C ASP A 137 -19.61 5.00 -3.75
N ILE A 138 -18.57 4.39 -3.14
CA ILE A 138 -18.10 3.04 -3.51
C ILE A 138 -19.11 1.96 -3.14
N LEU A 139 -19.68 2.00 -1.94
CA LEU A 139 -20.74 1.06 -1.52
C LEU A 139 -21.93 1.11 -2.49
N LYS A 140 -22.33 2.30 -2.91
CA LYS A 140 -23.39 2.48 -3.90
C LYS A 140 -23.05 1.86 -5.25
N ILE A 141 -21.81 1.96 -5.71
CA ILE A 141 -21.33 1.28 -6.93
C ILE A 141 -21.50 -0.24 -6.79
N LEU A 142 -21.08 -0.81 -5.65
CA LEU A 142 -21.21 -2.24 -5.41
C LEU A 142 -22.68 -2.70 -5.38
N GLU A 143 -23.53 -1.98 -4.68
CA GLU A 143 -24.96 -2.31 -4.53
C GLU A 143 -25.73 -2.15 -5.85
N VAL A 144 -25.50 -1.04 -6.59
CA VAL A 144 -26.29 -0.71 -7.79
C VAL A 144 -25.75 -1.37 -9.06
N ASP A 145 -24.43 -1.27 -9.30
CA ASP A 145 -23.82 -1.74 -10.55
C ASP A 145 -23.51 -3.24 -10.50
N PHE A 146 -23.11 -3.77 -9.33
CA PHE A 146 -22.76 -5.18 -9.15
C PHE A 146 -23.80 -5.99 -8.39
N LYS A 147 -24.85 -5.36 -7.84
CA LYS A 147 -25.94 -6.01 -7.08
C LYS A 147 -25.46 -6.80 -5.89
N ILE A 148 -24.41 -6.33 -5.24
CA ILE A 148 -23.82 -6.94 -4.05
C ILE A 148 -24.42 -6.29 -2.81
N GLN A 149 -24.97 -7.12 -1.90
CA GLN A 149 -25.37 -6.70 -0.58
C GLN A 149 -24.29 -7.11 0.41
N LEU A 150 -23.67 -6.13 1.07
CA LEU A 150 -22.57 -6.36 2.00
C LEU A 150 -23.08 -6.73 3.40
N TYR A 151 -22.40 -7.67 4.03
CA TYR A 151 -22.51 -7.94 5.47
C TYR A 151 -21.79 -6.84 6.27
N ASP A 152 -22.09 -6.75 7.58
CA ASP A 152 -21.52 -5.70 8.42
C ASP A 152 -19.99 -5.76 8.49
N ASN A 153 -19.42 -6.96 8.65
CA ASN A 153 -17.97 -7.16 8.65
C ASN A 153 -17.30 -6.83 7.30
N GLU A 154 -18.02 -6.99 6.18
CA GLU A 154 -17.53 -6.57 4.87
C GLU A 154 -17.55 -5.05 4.73
N ARG A 155 -18.54 -4.37 5.33
CA ARG A 155 -18.57 -2.90 5.42
C ARG A 155 -17.39 -2.37 6.23
N ASP A 156 -17.05 -3.03 7.34
CA ASP A 156 -15.88 -2.69 8.14
C ASP A 156 -14.58 -2.86 7.36
N TYR A 157 -14.46 -3.96 6.60
CA TYR A 157 -13.32 -4.16 5.71
C TYR A 157 -13.21 -3.07 4.63
N PHE A 158 -14.32 -2.69 4.00
CA PHE A 158 -14.34 -1.59 3.03
C PHE A 158 -13.98 -0.24 3.66
N HIS A 159 -14.44 0.01 4.87
CA HIS A 159 -14.08 1.20 5.61
C HIS A 159 -12.57 1.26 5.84
N TRP A 160 -12.00 0.20 6.38
CA TRP A 160 -10.56 0.08 6.58
C TRP A 160 -9.77 0.23 5.26
N MET A 161 -10.22 -0.40 4.19
CA MET A 161 -9.58 -0.33 2.88
C MET A 161 -9.58 1.10 2.31
N ILE A 162 -10.71 1.82 2.43
CA ILE A 162 -10.80 3.20 1.99
C ILE A 162 -9.84 4.08 2.79
N HIS A 163 -9.80 3.91 4.10
CA HIS A 163 -8.85 4.60 4.96
C HIS A 163 -7.40 4.34 4.50
N LEU A 164 -7.05 3.10 4.20
CA LEU A 164 -5.72 2.73 3.74
C LEU A 164 -5.31 3.35 2.40
N TYR A 165 -6.23 3.46 1.43
CA TYR A 165 -5.91 3.91 0.07
C TYR A 165 -6.26 5.39 -0.21
N VAL A 166 -7.18 5.96 0.54
CA VAL A 166 -7.71 7.32 0.32
C VAL A 166 -7.34 8.28 1.43
N GLY A 167 -7.21 7.79 2.66
CA GLY A 167 -6.91 8.61 3.85
C GLY A 167 -5.58 9.37 3.78
N ARG A 168 -4.62 8.89 2.97
CA ARG A 168 -3.29 9.50 2.83
C ARG A 168 -3.30 10.95 2.38
N SER A 169 -4.29 11.39 1.60
CA SER A 169 -4.33 12.77 1.08
C SER A 169 -4.87 13.79 2.08
N HIS A 170 -5.50 13.37 3.17
CA HIS A 170 -6.10 14.22 4.21
C HIS A 170 -5.58 13.96 5.63
N TYR A 171 -4.54 13.15 5.76
CA TYR A 171 -3.95 12.78 7.05
C TYR A 171 -3.37 13.99 7.82
N GLU A 172 -3.18 15.11 7.14
CA GLU A 172 -2.52 16.29 7.71
C GLU A 172 -3.30 17.02 8.82
N LEU A 173 -4.58 16.78 9.01
CA LEU A 173 -5.39 17.64 9.89
C LEU A 173 -6.04 17.00 11.13
N ASN A 174 -6.30 15.68 11.18
CA ASN A 174 -7.16 15.12 12.24
C ASN A 174 -6.60 13.97 13.10
N GLN A 175 -5.38 13.49 12.87
CA GLN A 175 -4.80 12.41 13.67
C GLN A 175 -3.86 12.86 14.79
N GLN A 176 -4.17 13.93 15.49
CA GLN A 176 -3.34 14.36 16.62
C GLN A 176 -3.31 13.36 17.78
N ILE A 177 -4.27 12.46 17.94
CA ILE A 177 -4.36 11.59 19.12
C ILE A 177 -3.64 10.25 18.96
N SER A 178 -3.82 9.52 17.86
CA SER A 178 -3.06 8.27 17.60
C SER A 178 -1.64 8.52 17.11
N ALA A 179 -1.40 9.68 16.48
CA ALA A 179 -0.07 10.14 16.10
C ALA A 179 0.88 10.28 17.30
N PHE A 180 0.37 10.69 18.47
CA PHE A 180 1.19 10.83 19.69
C PHE A 180 1.75 9.49 20.19
N GLN A 181 1.07 8.36 19.99
CA GLN A 181 1.55 7.06 20.49
C GLN A 181 2.84 6.59 19.82
N ASN A 182 3.09 6.94 18.57
CA ASN A 182 4.28 6.52 17.84
C ASN A 182 5.33 7.64 17.69
N LEU A 183 5.02 8.88 18.06
CA LEU A 183 5.94 10.01 17.89
C LEU A 183 7.25 9.82 18.66
N ASP A 184 7.19 9.31 19.89
CA ASP A 184 8.36 9.02 20.70
C ASP A 184 9.20 7.90 20.08
N HIS A 185 8.57 6.86 19.51
CA HIS A 185 9.26 5.79 18.79
C HIS A 185 9.91 6.30 17.50
N ILE A 186 9.24 7.18 16.74
CA ILE A 186 9.79 7.79 15.53
C ILE A 186 11.00 8.67 15.87
N SER A 187 10.88 9.51 16.90
CA SER A 187 11.99 10.35 17.37
C SER A 187 13.17 9.50 17.82
N SER A 188 12.90 8.41 18.54
CA SER A 188 13.92 7.45 18.97
C SER A 188 14.57 6.76 17.78
N LEU A 189 13.79 6.38 16.75
CA LEU A 189 14.28 5.75 15.52
C LEU A 189 15.24 6.68 14.77
N ILE A 190 14.82 7.93 14.55
CA ILE A 190 15.66 8.95 13.88
C ILE A 190 16.96 9.14 14.65
N ASN A 191 16.89 9.33 15.96
CA ASN A 191 18.06 9.55 16.80
C ASN A 191 19.00 8.35 16.84
N GLU A 192 18.49 7.13 16.85
CA GLU A 192 19.33 5.92 16.82
C GLU A 192 20.04 5.76 15.49
N ILE A 193 19.33 5.97 14.37
CA ILE A 193 19.90 5.91 13.03
C ILE A 193 20.93 7.03 12.83
N GLU A 194 20.62 8.26 13.27
CA GLU A 194 21.55 9.40 13.23
C GLU A 194 22.89 9.06 13.92
N LYS A 195 22.82 8.48 15.14
CA LYS A 195 24.01 8.08 15.90
C LYS A 195 24.83 6.97 15.21
N LYS A 196 24.17 5.98 14.62
CA LYS A 196 24.84 4.84 13.98
C LYS A 196 25.37 5.19 12.61
N PHE A 197 24.65 5.98 11.85
CA PHE A 197 25.01 6.36 10.47
C PHE A 197 25.89 7.60 10.40
N HIS A 198 25.93 8.43 11.49
CA HIS A 198 26.69 9.68 11.62
C HIS A 198 26.24 10.76 10.60
N PHE A 199 24.95 10.90 10.38
CA PHE A 199 24.35 11.89 9.50
C PHE A 199 23.19 12.61 10.23
N PRO A 200 23.07 13.97 10.18
CA PRO A 200 22.16 14.75 11.02
C PRO A 200 20.69 14.71 10.54
N PHE A 201 20.07 13.54 10.55
CA PHE A 201 18.69 13.33 10.10
C PHE A 201 17.66 14.17 10.89
N SER A 202 17.95 14.50 12.15
CA SER A 202 17.08 15.32 12.99
C SER A 202 16.95 16.78 12.50
N GLU A 203 17.85 17.24 11.61
CA GLU A 203 17.75 18.57 10.99
C GLU A 203 16.66 18.64 9.91
N ASP A 204 16.21 17.49 9.36
CA ASP A 204 15.08 17.46 8.43
C ASP A 204 13.75 17.47 9.17
N LYS A 205 13.14 18.65 9.28
CA LYS A 205 11.87 18.86 9.99
C LYS A 205 10.70 18.03 9.44
N ASN A 206 10.77 17.61 8.19
CA ASN A 206 9.70 16.86 7.53
C ASN A 206 9.86 15.34 7.70
N LEU A 207 11.07 14.87 8.07
CA LEU A 207 11.36 13.45 8.15
C LEU A 207 10.48 12.73 9.18
N ALA A 208 10.37 13.30 10.39
CA ALA A 208 9.58 12.71 11.47
C ALA A 208 8.10 12.58 11.09
N GLU A 209 7.51 13.60 10.49
CA GLU A 209 6.12 13.60 10.05
C GLU A 209 5.87 12.58 8.92
N ASN A 210 6.74 12.57 7.93
CA ASN A 210 6.67 11.61 6.81
C ASN A 210 6.81 10.15 7.28
N LEU A 211 7.73 9.89 8.22
CA LEU A 211 7.92 8.56 8.80
C LEU A 211 6.72 8.14 9.67
N LEU A 212 6.20 9.05 10.48
CA LEU A 212 5.05 8.79 11.34
C LEU A 212 3.86 8.33 10.50
N LEU A 213 3.55 9.05 9.45
CA LEU A 213 2.47 8.71 8.53
C LEU A 213 2.68 7.31 7.92
N HIS A 214 3.85 7.04 7.36
CA HIS A 214 4.14 5.77 6.72
C HIS A 214 4.11 4.60 7.72
N ILE A 215 4.76 4.75 8.87
CA ILE A 215 4.88 3.69 9.88
C ILE A 215 3.52 3.35 10.49
N ASN A 216 2.66 4.33 10.77
CA ASN A 216 1.31 4.06 11.26
C ASN A 216 0.53 3.18 10.27
N MET A 217 0.56 3.52 8.99
CA MET A 217 -0.11 2.72 7.96
C MET A 217 0.53 1.34 7.76
N ALA A 218 1.86 1.22 7.87
CA ALA A 218 2.54 -0.06 7.83
C ALA A 218 2.14 -0.95 9.01
N MET A 219 2.02 -0.36 10.22
CA MET A 219 1.57 -1.09 11.40
C MET A 219 0.15 -1.63 11.26
N GLU A 220 -0.79 -0.84 10.72
CA GLU A 220 -2.15 -1.29 10.46
C GLU A 220 -2.18 -2.46 9.47
N ARG A 221 -1.39 -2.38 8.38
CA ARG A 221 -1.25 -3.49 7.42
C ARG A 221 -0.71 -4.75 8.08
N ILE A 222 0.37 -4.63 8.85
CA ILE A 222 1.02 -5.76 9.52
C ILE A 222 0.06 -6.42 10.51
N GLN A 223 -0.65 -5.65 11.32
CA GLN A 223 -1.64 -6.16 12.28
C GLN A 223 -2.80 -6.87 11.58
N SER A 224 -3.20 -6.39 10.41
CA SER A 224 -4.25 -7.00 9.58
C SER A 224 -3.72 -8.18 8.73
N GLY A 225 -2.46 -8.56 8.86
CA GLY A 225 -1.84 -9.65 8.10
C GLY A 225 -1.67 -9.33 6.61
N ILE A 226 -1.67 -8.06 6.24
CA ILE A 226 -1.52 -7.57 4.88
C ILE A 226 -0.06 -7.24 4.63
N THR A 227 0.47 -7.67 3.50
CA THR A 227 1.82 -7.33 3.06
C THR A 227 1.78 -6.53 1.77
N VAL A 228 2.70 -5.61 1.64
CA VAL A 228 2.96 -4.88 0.39
C VAL A 228 4.21 -5.42 -0.26
N THR A 229 4.34 -5.25 -1.56
CA THR A 229 5.55 -5.58 -2.31
C THR A 229 6.27 -4.29 -2.69
N ASN A 230 7.56 -4.22 -2.43
CA ASN A 230 8.39 -3.10 -2.84
C ASN A 230 9.21 -3.51 -4.08
N PRO A 231 8.82 -3.09 -5.30
CA PRO A 231 9.52 -3.48 -6.52
C PRO A 231 10.95 -2.91 -6.61
N MET A 232 11.28 -1.94 -5.77
CA MET A 232 12.57 -1.27 -5.73
C MET A 232 13.45 -1.76 -4.57
N LEU A 233 13.05 -2.82 -3.85
CA LEU A 233 13.74 -3.27 -2.64
C LEU A 233 15.21 -3.55 -2.89
N GLU A 234 15.54 -4.26 -3.98
CA GLU A 234 16.91 -4.59 -4.36
C GLU A 234 17.72 -3.33 -4.69
N ASP A 235 17.14 -2.41 -5.47
CA ASP A 235 17.79 -1.14 -5.81
C ASP A 235 18.05 -0.27 -4.57
N ILE A 236 17.10 -0.24 -3.64
CA ILE A 236 17.23 0.48 -2.37
C ILE A 236 18.37 -0.10 -1.54
N TYR A 237 18.40 -1.43 -1.41
CA TYR A 237 19.47 -2.12 -0.70
C TYR A 237 20.84 -1.84 -1.33
N GLN A 238 20.97 -1.93 -2.64
CA GLN A 238 22.22 -1.68 -3.35
C GLN A 238 22.65 -0.21 -3.31
N SER A 239 21.73 0.74 -3.18
CA SER A 239 22.06 2.17 -3.12
C SER A 239 22.83 2.55 -1.85
N ASP A 240 22.44 2.01 -0.70
CA ASP A 240 23.14 2.16 0.57
C ASP A 240 22.88 0.97 1.51
N PRO A 241 23.64 -0.14 1.36
CA PRO A 241 23.48 -1.33 2.20
C PRO A 241 23.68 -1.04 3.68
N LYS A 242 24.59 -0.10 4.03
CA LYS A 242 24.88 0.26 5.42
C LYS A 242 23.68 0.96 6.06
N LEU A 243 23.09 1.93 5.39
CA LEU A 243 21.89 2.62 5.87
C LEU A 243 20.73 1.62 6.03
N TYR A 244 20.53 0.75 5.04
CA TYR A 244 19.49 -0.27 5.08
C TYR A 244 19.56 -1.15 6.34
N GLU A 245 20.74 -1.72 6.61
CA GLU A 245 20.92 -2.60 7.79
C GLU A 245 20.76 -1.82 9.11
N ILE A 246 21.25 -0.58 9.18
CA ILE A 246 21.07 0.26 10.37
C ILE A 246 19.58 0.55 10.61
N VAL A 247 18.83 0.91 9.57
CA VAL A 247 17.37 1.19 9.68
C VAL A 247 16.63 -0.06 10.13
N LYS A 248 16.93 -1.21 9.53
CA LYS A 248 16.31 -2.49 9.84
C LYS A 248 16.56 -2.92 11.29
N GLU A 249 17.80 -2.82 11.76
CA GLU A 249 18.17 -3.15 13.13
C GLU A 249 17.52 -2.20 14.13
N SER A 250 17.59 -0.89 13.89
CA SER A 250 17.03 0.15 14.78
C SER A 250 15.52 0.04 14.87
N PHE A 251 14.85 -0.23 13.73
CA PHE A 251 13.41 -0.48 13.75
C PHE A 251 13.05 -1.70 14.60
N ARG A 252 13.76 -2.82 14.44
CA ARG A 252 13.55 -4.01 15.28
C ARG A 252 13.68 -3.72 16.76
N ASN A 253 14.69 -2.95 17.14
CA ASN A 253 14.96 -2.64 18.55
C ASN A 253 13.84 -1.81 19.17
N ILE A 254 13.31 -0.82 18.43
CA ILE A 254 12.36 0.16 18.96
C ILE A 254 10.92 -0.36 18.93
N PHE A 255 10.55 -1.08 17.88
CA PHE A 255 9.18 -1.52 17.65
C PHE A 255 8.90 -2.98 18.08
N GLN A 256 9.75 -3.60 18.89
CA GLN A 256 9.49 -4.93 19.43
C GLN A 256 8.13 -4.99 20.15
N PRO A 257 7.39 -6.11 20.05
CA PRO A 257 7.73 -7.39 19.39
C PRO A 257 7.32 -7.48 17.91
N ILE A 258 7.03 -6.36 17.25
CA ILE A 258 6.48 -6.32 15.89
C ILE A 258 7.54 -6.75 14.87
N LYS A 259 7.19 -7.74 14.02
CA LYS A 259 8.04 -8.17 12.90
C LYS A 259 7.63 -7.41 11.65
N ILE A 260 8.47 -6.50 11.21
CA ILE A 260 8.26 -5.74 9.98
C ILE A 260 8.78 -6.53 8.76
N PRO A 261 8.02 -6.63 7.65
CA PRO A 261 8.50 -7.18 6.39
C PRO A 261 9.64 -6.35 5.77
N GLU A 262 10.53 -6.99 5.02
CA GLU A 262 11.66 -6.34 4.33
C GLU A 262 11.19 -5.26 3.34
N ASP A 263 10.06 -5.49 2.67
CA ASP A 263 9.45 -4.52 1.75
C ASP A 263 9.09 -3.20 2.46
N GLU A 264 8.57 -3.26 3.67
CA GLU A 264 8.25 -2.08 4.49
C GLU A 264 9.53 -1.38 5.00
N ILE A 265 10.57 -2.14 5.36
CA ILE A 265 11.89 -1.57 5.68
C ILE A 265 12.43 -0.78 4.49
N GLY A 266 12.34 -1.34 3.28
CA GLY A 266 12.74 -0.64 2.06
C GLY A 266 12.05 0.71 1.90
N TYR A 267 10.74 0.78 2.13
CA TYR A 267 10.02 2.05 2.10
C TYR A 267 10.49 3.04 3.17
N ILE A 268 10.79 2.57 4.38
CA ILE A 268 11.34 3.42 5.46
C ILE A 268 12.71 3.97 5.06
N VAL A 269 13.58 3.14 4.49
CA VAL A 269 14.92 3.56 4.02
C VAL A 269 14.84 4.68 2.98
N ILE A 270 13.85 4.67 2.08
CA ILE A 270 13.64 5.74 1.09
C ILE A 270 13.49 7.11 1.77
N TYR A 271 12.80 7.20 2.90
CA TYR A 271 12.65 8.47 3.61
C TYR A 271 13.98 8.99 4.14
N PHE A 272 14.86 8.12 4.63
CA PHE A 272 16.20 8.50 5.06
C PHE A 272 17.10 8.90 3.90
N ILE A 273 17.06 8.17 2.77
CA ILE A 273 17.78 8.56 1.54
C ILE A 273 17.30 9.95 1.06
N ALA A 274 15.99 10.17 1.00
CA ALA A 274 15.42 11.45 0.60
C ALA A 274 15.81 12.59 1.56
N SER A 275 15.91 12.31 2.86
CA SER A 275 16.36 13.27 3.85
C SER A 275 17.86 13.61 3.71
N MET A 276 18.72 12.62 3.42
CA MET A 276 20.12 12.85 3.12
C MET A 276 20.28 13.79 1.95
N ASP A 277 19.55 13.57 0.88
CA ASP A 277 19.63 14.41 -0.31
C ASP A 277 19.06 15.82 -0.07
N TYR A 278 18.00 15.93 0.73
CA TYR A 278 17.45 17.24 1.12
C TYR A 278 18.46 18.08 1.91
N LEU A 279 19.18 17.46 2.84
CA LEU A 279 20.16 18.14 3.70
C LEU A 279 21.50 18.38 2.98
N SER A 280 21.85 17.60 1.96
CA SER A 280 23.11 17.70 1.20
C SER A 280 23.07 18.79 0.13
N LYS A 281 22.52 19.94 0.38
CA LYS A 281 22.25 21.12 -0.45
C LYS A 281 23.07 21.23 -1.75
N ASN A 282 22.45 20.94 -2.90
CA ASN A 282 22.71 21.61 -4.17
C ASN A 282 21.40 21.61 -4.98
N SER A 283 20.83 22.79 -5.22
CA SER A 283 19.45 22.89 -5.70
C SER A 283 19.35 23.20 -7.20
N ILE A 284 19.02 22.16 -7.97
CA ILE A 284 18.29 22.35 -9.24
C ILE A 284 16.83 21.99 -8.94
N SER A 285 15.89 22.91 -9.21
CA SER A 285 14.47 22.62 -9.02
C SER A 285 13.96 21.73 -10.15
N VAL A 286 13.74 20.45 -9.86
CA VAL A 286 13.20 19.47 -10.81
C VAL A 286 11.86 18.97 -10.29
N LEU A 287 10.81 19.02 -11.12
CA LEU A 287 9.54 18.37 -10.83
C LEU A 287 9.62 16.91 -11.21
N VAL A 288 9.56 16.02 -10.22
CA VAL A 288 9.53 14.57 -10.43
C VAL A 288 8.11 14.06 -10.27
N VAL A 289 7.55 13.50 -11.33
CA VAL A 289 6.23 12.85 -11.33
C VAL A 289 6.42 11.35 -11.46
N CYS A 290 5.84 10.56 -10.55
CA CYS A 290 5.93 9.11 -10.56
C CYS A 290 4.56 8.48 -10.34
N SER A 291 4.23 7.44 -11.12
CA SER A 291 2.98 6.67 -11.01
C SER A 291 2.93 5.75 -9.79
N THR A 292 4.05 5.51 -9.11
CA THR A 292 4.17 4.56 -8.00
C THR A 292 4.05 5.18 -6.60
N GLY A 293 3.80 6.48 -6.50
CA GLY A 293 3.53 7.18 -5.23
C GLY A 293 4.70 8.03 -4.70
N ILE A 294 4.48 8.65 -3.54
CA ILE A 294 5.35 9.68 -2.95
C ILE A 294 6.77 9.16 -2.67
N GLY A 295 6.90 7.95 -2.14
CA GLY A 295 8.20 7.35 -1.82
C GLY A 295 9.09 7.19 -3.06
N SER A 296 8.52 6.63 -4.13
CA SER A 296 9.24 6.41 -5.40
C SER A 296 9.61 7.73 -6.10
N SER A 297 8.73 8.75 -6.00
CA SER A 297 9.05 10.10 -6.51
C SER A 297 10.21 10.72 -5.76
N LYS A 298 10.27 10.54 -4.44
CA LYS A 298 11.39 11.01 -3.61
C LYS A 298 12.70 10.32 -3.99
N MET A 299 12.69 9.00 -4.20
CA MET A 299 13.87 8.26 -4.62
C MET A 299 14.35 8.65 -6.02
N LEU A 300 13.42 8.83 -6.98
CA LEU A 300 13.77 9.27 -8.32
C LEU A 300 14.37 10.69 -8.30
N ARG A 301 13.77 11.58 -7.52
CA ARG A 301 14.31 12.90 -7.24
C ARG A 301 15.74 12.84 -6.72
N SER A 302 15.96 12.02 -5.72
CA SER A 302 17.25 11.77 -5.08
C SER A 302 18.34 11.32 -6.07
N ARG A 303 17.99 10.38 -6.97
CA ARG A 303 18.89 9.92 -8.04
C ARG A 303 19.24 11.05 -9.02
N LEU A 304 18.25 11.84 -9.44
CA LEU A 304 18.47 12.97 -10.35
C LEU A 304 19.38 14.03 -9.72
N GLU A 305 19.15 14.36 -8.45
CA GLU A 305 19.98 15.31 -7.71
C GLU A 305 21.45 14.83 -7.58
N ARG A 306 21.67 13.51 -7.42
CA ARG A 306 23.01 12.91 -7.35
C ARG A 306 23.73 12.86 -8.70
N GLU A 307 23.01 12.64 -9.78
CA GLU A 307 23.56 12.55 -11.13
C GLU A 307 23.93 13.93 -11.72
N PHE A 308 23.24 15.00 -11.26
CA PHE A 308 23.34 16.34 -11.85
C PHE A 308 23.86 17.43 -10.89
N SER A 309 24.32 17.05 -9.70
CA SER A 309 25.06 17.93 -8.78
C SER A 309 26.56 17.67 -8.86
#